data_979d1eae163d78350f9abf632afb815c
#
_entry.id   979d1eae163d78350f9abf632afb815c
#
_cell.length_a   1.000
_cell.length_b   1.000
_cell.length_c   1.000
_cell.angle_alpha   90.00
_cell.angle_beta   90.00
_cell.angle_gamma   90.00
#
_symmetry.space_group_name_H-M   'P 1'
#
loop_
_entity.id
_entity.type
_entity.pdbx_description
1 polymer ?
#
loop_
_entity_poly.entity_id
_entity_poly.type
_entity_poly.pdbx_seq_one_letter_code
_entity_poly.pdbx_strand_id
1 'polypeptide(L)'
;QAGKLVLMRADGEITNTHFRPMRKPMGMAVKSDRLTVGTAFGISDLRNTPAAAGTLEPHGKHDALFLPRAEYYTGDIDIHEMAWQNNELFFVNTRFSCLCKLNPDYSFDPVWRPAFISAYDPRDRCHLNGLALRDGKIRYVSALSQTDTPGGWRQHNSDGGVVIDLQNNQIVADK
;
A
#
# COMPACT_ATOMS: atom_id res chain seq x y z
N GLN A 1 12.97 -1.59 -8.34
CA GLN A 1 11.55 -1.35 -8.66
C GLN A 1 11.40 -1.14 -10.16
N ALA A 2 10.63 -2.03 -10.83
CA ALA A 2 10.55 -2.07 -12.30
C ALA A 2 9.69 -0.95 -12.91
N GLY A 3 9.03 -0.10 -12.08
CA GLY A 3 8.16 0.97 -12.57
C GLY A 3 6.94 0.46 -13.35
N LYS A 4 6.43 -0.70 -12.99
CA LYS A 4 5.33 -1.35 -13.73
C LYS A 4 4.40 -2.09 -12.77
N LEU A 5 3.09 -1.98 -13.03
CA LEU A 5 2.09 -2.91 -12.53
C LEU A 5 2.07 -4.12 -13.47
N VAL A 6 2.13 -5.31 -12.92
CA VAL A 6 2.10 -6.57 -13.68
C VAL A 6 0.75 -7.25 -13.46
N LEU A 7 0.02 -7.47 -14.55
CA LEU A 7 -1.21 -8.26 -14.54
C LEU A 7 -0.88 -9.65 -15.08
N MET A 8 -1.24 -10.65 -14.30
CA MET A 8 -1.06 -12.05 -14.67
C MET A 8 -2.44 -12.70 -14.79
N ARG A 9 -2.66 -13.44 -15.86
CA ARG A 9 -3.92 -14.16 -16.10
C ARG A 9 -3.66 -15.55 -16.64
N ALA A 10 -4.54 -16.48 -16.33
CA ALA A 10 -4.56 -17.78 -16.98
C ALA A 10 -5.19 -17.64 -18.38
N ASP A 11 -4.60 -18.27 -19.38
CA ASP A 11 -5.14 -18.41 -20.75
C ASP A 11 -4.97 -19.88 -21.15
N GLY A 12 -5.93 -20.71 -20.73
CA GLY A 12 -5.79 -22.17 -20.77
C GLY A 12 -4.68 -22.65 -19.82
N GLU A 13 -3.71 -23.37 -20.32
CA GLU A 13 -2.56 -23.88 -19.57
C GLU A 13 -1.38 -22.89 -19.49
N ILE A 14 -1.48 -21.75 -20.16
CA ILE A 14 -0.42 -20.72 -20.19
C ILE A 14 -0.73 -19.55 -19.27
N THR A 15 0.33 -18.99 -18.67
CA THR A 15 0.23 -17.72 -17.96
C THR A 15 0.56 -16.57 -18.92
N ASN A 16 -0.42 -15.69 -19.12
CA ASN A 16 -0.23 -14.47 -19.90
C ASN A 16 0.08 -13.31 -18.95
N THR A 17 1.10 -12.52 -19.28
CA THR A 17 1.51 -11.35 -18.49
C THR A 17 1.37 -10.06 -19.28
N HIS A 18 0.85 -9.03 -18.62
CA HIS A 18 0.71 -7.72 -19.20
C HIS A 18 1.31 -6.66 -18.27
N PHE A 19 2.08 -5.72 -18.82
CA PHE A 19 2.80 -4.70 -18.09
C PHE A 19 2.17 -3.32 -18.30
N ARG A 20 1.83 -2.64 -17.21
CA ARG A 20 1.37 -1.25 -17.24
C ARG A 20 2.42 -0.35 -16.57
N PRO A 21 3.02 0.60 -17.31
CA PRO A 21 3.92 1.58 -16.70
C PRO A 21 3.20 2.37 -15.61
N MET A 22 3.80 2.43 -14.42
CA MET A 22 3.39 3.26 -13.29
C MET A 22 4.65 3.78 -12.61
N ARG A 23 4.59 4.99 -12.07
CA ARG A 23 5.74 5.56 -11.35
C ARG A 23 5.83 4.96 -9.95
N LYS A 24 6.86 4.13 -9.72
CA LYS A 24 7.17 3.51 -8.42
C LYS A 24 5.93 2.84 -7.77
N PRO A 25 5.23 1.91 -8.46
CA PRO A 25 4.09 1.23 -7.84
C PRO A 25 4.60 0.33 -6.71
N MET A 26 3.96 0.41 -5.54
CA MET A 26 4.30 -0.43 -4.39
C MET A 26 3.03 -0.93 -3.69
N GLY A 27 2.54 -0.26 -2.64
CA GLY A 27 1.34 -0.69 -1.94
C GLY A 27 0.16 -0.91 -2.89
N MET A 28 -0.59 -1.98 -2.68
CA MET A 28 -1.75 -2.30 -3.50
C MET A 28 -2.88 -2.87 -2.65
N ALA A 29 -4.11 -2.40 -2.87
CA ALA A 29 -5.28 -2.93 -2.20
C ALA A 29 -6.44 -3.17 -3.17
N VAL A 30 -7.13 -4.29 -2.98
CA VAL A 30 -8.30 -4.67 -3.76
C VAL A 30 -9.52 -4.70 -2.86
N LYS A 31 -10.64 -4.17 -3.35
CA LYS A 31 -11.93 -4.25 -2.70
C LYS A 31 -13.04 -4.29 -3.73
N SER A 32 -13.77 -5.41 -3.80
CA SER A 32 -14.86 -5.61 -4.77
C SER A 32 -14.42 -5.26 -6.19
N ASP A 33 -14.94 -4.17 -6.74
CA ASP A 33 -14.67 -3.65 -8.09
C ASP A 33 -13.54 -2.59 -8.13
N ARG A 34 -12.81 -2.38 -7.02
CA ARG A 34 -11.74 -1.38 -6.92
C ARG A 34 -10.37 -2.03 -6.84
N LEU A 35 -9.43 -1.48 -7.56
CA LEU A 35 -8.00 -1.70 -7.41
C LEU A 35 -7.34 -0.36 -7.12
N THR A 36 -6.69 -0.25 -5.96
CA THR A 36 -5.90 0.94 -5.61
C THR A 36 -4.43 0.60 -5.58
N VAL A 37 -3.61 1.49 -6.11
CA VAL A 37 -2.16 1.31 -6.22
C VAL A 37 -1.45 2.56 -5.71
N GLY A 38 -0.57 2.39 -4.72
CA GLY A 38 0.33 3.44 -4.27
C GLY A 38 1.40 3.70 -5.33
N THR A 39 1.66 4.96 -5.62
CA THR A 39 2.63 5.41 -6.62
C THR A 39 3.65 6.37 -6.02
N ALA A 40 4.55 6.92 -6.83
CA ALA A 40 5.59 7.83 -6.37
C ALA A 40 5.05 9.08 -5.66
N PHE A 41 3.86 9.56 -6.01
CA PHE A 41 3.33 10.82 -5.48
C PHE A 41 1.87 10.75 -5.05
N GLY A 42 1.28 9.56 -5.03
CA GLY A 42 -0.13 9.45 -4.71
C GLY A 42 -0.68 8.03 -4.79
N ILE A 43 -1.99 7.95 -4.88
CA ILE A 43 -2.74 6.70 -4.95
C ILE A 43 -3.64 6.75 -6.19
N SER A 44 -3.41 5.82 -7.12
CA SER A 44 -4.28 5.57 -8.27
C SER A 44 -5.44 4.68 -7.85
N ASP A 45 -6.67 5.13 -8.07
CA ASP A 45 -7.89 4.36 -7.85
C ASP A 45 -8.50 3.96 -9.20
N LEU A 46 -8.57 2.65 -9.44
CA LEU A 46 -9.12 2.07 -10.66
C LEU A 46 -10.42 1.32 -10.33
N ARG A 47 -11.37 1.39 -11.27
CA ARG A 47 -12.64 0.69 -11.16
C ARG A 47 -12.77 -0.38 -12.23
N ASN A 48 -13.20 -1.56 -11.82
CA ASN A 48 -13.60 -2.59 -12.75
C ASN A 48 -14.90 -2.18 -13.46
N THR A 49 -14.89 -2.29 -14.78
CA THR A 49 -16.01 -1.94 -15.66
C THR A 49 -16.35 -3.14 -16.55
N PRO A 50 -17.07 -4.16 -16.02
CA PRO A 50 -17.31 -5.42 -16.73
C PRO A 50 -18.04 -5.22 -18.06
N ALA A 51 -18.97 -4.27 -18.13
CA ALA A 51 -19.69 -3.97 -19.38
C ALA A 51 -18.74 -3.51 -20.51
N ALA A 52 -17.70 -2.74 -20.17
CA ALA A 52 -16.67 -2.34 -21.12
C ALA A 52 -15.68 -3.47 -21.41
N ALA A 53 -15.43 -4.38 -20.46
CA ALA A 53 -14.58 -5.55 -20.68
C ALA A 53 -15.14 -6.43 -21.82
N GLY A 54 -16.46 -6.63 -21.85
CA GLY A 54 -17.11 -7.44 -22.87
C GLY A 54 -17.02 -6.88 -24.29
N THR A 55 -16.70 -5.59 -24.45
CA THR A 55 -16.55 -4.94 -25.77
C THR A 55 -15.12 -5.01 -26.33
N LEU A 56 -14.16 -5.45 -25.52
CA LEU A 56 -12.76 -5.56 -25.95
C LEU A 56 -12.51 -6.78 -26.84
N GLU A 57 -11.63 -6.61 -27.81
CA GLU A 57 -11.12 -7.71 -28.62
C GLU A 57 -10.01 -8.50 -27.89
N PRO A 58 -9.95 -9.83 -28.01
CA PRO A 58 -10.96 -10.70 -28.62
C PRO A 58 -12.20 -10.82 -27.74
N HIS A 59 -13.38 -10.70 -28.34
CA HIS A 59 -14.65 -10.76 -27.64
C HIS A 59 -14.79 -12.02 -26.76
N GLY A 60 -15.38 -11.85 -25.57
CA GLY A 60 -15.63 -12.92 -24.62
C GLY A 60 -14.39 -13.46 -23.88
N LYS A 61 -13.21 -12.86 -24.09
CA LYS A 61 -11.96 -13.22 -23.37
C LYS A 61 -11.67 -12.35 -22.13
N HIS A 62 -12.34 -11.24 -21.96
CA HIS A 62 -12.07 -10.30 -20.88
C HIS A 62 -13.22 -10.29 -19.88
N ASP A 63 -12.96 -10.69 -18.65
CA ASP A 63 -13.90 -10.72 -17.54
C ASP A 63 -13.80 -9.45 -16.66
N ALA A 64 -12.73 -8.70 -16.78
CA ALA A 64 -12.51 -7.48 -16.05
C ALA A 64 -11.76 -6.43 -16.87
N LEU A 65 -12.12 -5.17 -16.68
CA LEU A 65 -11.41 -4.00 -17.22
C LEU A 65 -11.32 -2.92 -16.13
N PHE A 66 -10.13 -2.72 -15.59
CA PHE A 66 -9.89 -1.69 -14.59
C PHE A 66 -9.52 -0.36 -15.26
N LEU A 67 -10.40 0.63 -15.15
CA LEU A 67 -10.20 1.97 -15.67
C LEU A 67 -9.83 2.95 -14.56
N PRO A 68 -8.92 3.89 -14.80
CA PRO A 68 -8.62 4.96 -13.85
C PRO A 68 -9.89 5.76 -13.50
N ARG A 69 -10.13 5.94 -12.19
CA ARG A 69 -11.30 6.67 -11.68
C ARG A 69 -10.88 7.92 -10.93
N ALA A 70 -9.83 7.85 -10.13
CA ALA A 70 -9.31 8.98 -9.36
C ALA A 70 -7.81 8.82 -9.10
N GLU A 71 -7.15 9.96 -8.93
CA GLU A 71 -5.79 10.07 -8.43
C GLU A 71 -5.82 10.94 -7.17
N TYR A 72 -5.30 10.42 -6.06
CA TYR A 72 -5.17 11.14 -4.81
C TYR A 72 -3.72 11.53 -4.61
N TYR A 73 -3.43 12.80 -4.66
CA TYR A 73 -2.07 13.31 -4.49
C TYR A 73 -1.68 13.32 -3.01
N THR A 74 -0.66 12.55 -2.63
CA THR A 74 -0.16 12.46 -1.26
C THR A 74 1.22 13.10 -1.08
N GLY A 75 1.88 13.45 -2.17
CA GLY A 75 3.32 13.72 -2.17
C GLY A 75 4.14 12.44 -2.13
N ASP A 76 5.47 12.57 -2.15
CA ASP A 76 6.40 11.44 -2.03
C ASP A 76 6.48 10.98 -0.56
N ILE A 77 5.59 10.11 -0.17
CA ILE A 77 5.50 9.53 1.17
C ILE A 77 5.96 8.07 1.26
N ASP A 78 6.34 7.49 0.13
CA ASP A 78 6.84 6.11 0.01
C ASP A 78 5.82 5.08 0.53
N ILE A 79 4.70 4.93 -0.18
CA ILE A 79 3.60 4.04 0.22
C ILE A 79 4.03 2.59 0.00
N HIS A 80 4.33 1.86 1.09
CA HIS A 80 4.78 0.48 1.01
C HIS A 80 3.65 -0.54 0.98
N GLU A 81 2.58 -0.31 1.74
CA GLU A 81 1.45 -1.23 1.81
C GLU A 81 0.14 -0.47 1.99
N MET A 82 -0.96 -1.09 1.58
CA MET A 82 -2.31 -0.53 1.67
C MET A 82 -3.33 -1.61 1.98
N ALA A 83 -4.41 -1.23 2.66
CA ALA A 83 -5.53 -2.13 2.91
C ALA A 83 -6.86 -1.39 3.02
N TRP A 84 -7.91 -2.01 2.54
CA TRP A 84 -9.28 -1.57 2.78
C TRP A 84 -9.82 -2.16 4.09
N GLN A 85 -10.27 -1.30 5.00
CA GLN A 85 -11.11 -1.69 6.13
C GLN A 85 -12.46 -0.98 5.98
N ASN A 86 -13.54 -1.75 5.86
CA ASN A 86 -14.85 -1.21 5.50
C ASN A 86 -14.78 -0.41 4.18
N ASN A 87 -15.04 0.91 4.23
CA ASN A 87 -14.97 1.81 3.09
C ASN A 87 -13.78 2.79 3.16
N GLU A 88 -12.92 2.63 4.14
CA GLU A 88 -11.75 3.46 4.33
C GLU A 88 -10.49 2.78 3.80
N LEU A 89 -9.68 3.52 3.05
CA LEU A 89 -8.38 3.07 2.61
C LEU A 89 -7.33 3.51 3.60
N PHE A 90 -6.63 2.54 4.17
CA PHE A 90 -5.46 2.77 5.02
C PHE A 90 -4.19 2.47 4.24
N PHE A 91 -3.13 3.21 4.51
CA PHE A 91 -1.85 3.02 3.84
C PHE A 91 -0.68 3.38 4.76
N VAL A 92 0.41 2.67 4.56
CA VAL A 92 1.67 2.92 5.25
C VAL A 92 2.37 4.10 4.60
N ASN A 93 2.60 5.14 5.39
CA ASN A 93 3.43 6.28 5.05
C ASN A 93 4.82 6.06 5.65
N THR A 94 5.71 5.45 4.88
CA THR A 94 7.04 5.05 5.33
C THR A 94 7.89 6.25 5.69
N ARG A 95 7.85 7.33 4.90
CA ARG A 95 8.64 8.53 5.18
C ARG A 95 8.29 9.16 6.53
N PHE A 96 7.01 9.23 6.87
CA PHE A 96 6.56 9.80 8.14
C PHE A 96 6.45 8.77 9.27
N SER A 97 6.79 7.50 9.00
CA SER A 97 6.76 6.40 9.98
C SER A 97 5.38 6.26 10.64
N CYS A 98 4.32 6.31 9.86
CA CYS A 98 2.94 6.26 10.37
C CYS A 98 1.98 5.53 9.43
N LEU A 99 0.85 5.12 9.98
CA LEU A 99 -0.32 4.66 9.24
C LEU A 99 -1.22 5.86 8.96
N CYS A 100 -1.71 5.96 7.73
CA CYS A 100 -2.54 7.06 7.27
C CYS A 100 -3.84 6.59 6.63
N LYS A 101 -4.80 7.53 6.51
CA LYS A 101 -5.98 7.44 5.67
C LYS A 101 -5.99 8.55 4.62
N LEU A 102 -6.80 8.37 3.57
CA LEU A 102 -7.14 9.47 2.67
C LEU A 102 -7.95 10.53 3.42
N ASN A 103 -7.68 11.78 3.08
CA ASN A 103 -8.38 12.94 3.61
C ASN A 103 -8.82 13.83 2.44
N PRO A 104 -10.05 14.38 2.41
CA PRO A 104 -10.49 15.24 1.32
C PRO A 104 -9.80 16.60 1.28
N ASP A 105 -9.32 17.09 2.43
CA ASP A 105 -8.77 18.45 2.58
C ASP A 105 -7.24 18.48 2.65
N TYR A 106 -6.61 17.34 2.99
CA TYR A 106 -5.16 17.23 3.16
C TYR A 106 -4.58 16.07 2.35
N SER A 107 -3.29 16.11 2.09
CA SER A 107 -2.58 15.05 1.35
C SER A 107 -2.72 13.67 1.99
N PHE A 108 -2.82 13.60 3.31
CA PHE A 108 -3.10 12.39 4.09
C PHE A 108 -3.48 12.76 5.53
N ASP A 109 -4.10 11.81 6.23
CA ASP A 109 -4.47 11.92 7.63
C ASP A 109 -3.75 10.83 8.45
N PRO A 110 -2.74 11.17 9.29
CA PRO A 110 -2.08 10.21 10.16
C PRO A 110 -3.04 9.73 11.26
N VAL A 111 -3.25 8.42 11.32
CA VAL A 111 -4.17 7.81 12.30
C VAL A 111 -3.46 7.01 13.39
N TRP A 112 -2.21 6.62 13.15
CA TRP A 112 -1.40 5.87 14.11
C TRP A 112 0.09 5.98 13.77
N ARG A 113 0.93 5.89 14.79
CA ARG A 113 2.39 5.71 14.68
C ARG A 113 2.89 4.80 15.78
N PRO A 114 4.04 4.13 15.59
CA PRO A 114 4.70 3.38 16.67
C PRO A 114 4.98 4.27 17.89
N ALA A 115 4.83 3.71 19.09
CA ALA A 115 5.04 4.44 20.34
C ALA A 115 6.48 4.99 20.49
N PHE A 116 7.44 4.35 19.84
CA PHE A 116 8.84 4.80 19.85
C PHE A 116 9.14 5.94 18.86
N ILE A 117 8.21 6.32 17.99
CA ILE A 117 8.37 7.46 17.06
C ILE A 117 7.91 8.74 17.74
N SER A 118 8.83 9.66 17.99
CA SER A 118 8.58 10.89 18.77
C SER A 118 7.83 11.97 17.98
N ALA A 119 8.00 12.05 16.65
CA ALA A 119 7.41 13.11 15.83
C ALA A 119 7.10 12.63 14.41
N TYR A 120 6.11 13.26 13.76
CA TYR A 120 5.89 13.15 12.33
C TYR A 120 6.92 14.00 11.59
N ASP A 121 7.86 13.35 10.90
CA ASP A 121 8.79 14.03 9.99
C ASP A 121 9.17 13.12 8.81
N PRO A 122 9.49 13.67 7.64
CA PRO A 122 9.65 12.90 6.41
C PRO A 122 11.02 12.23 6.25
N ARG A 123 11.67 11.84 7.35
CA ARG A 123 13.04 11.34 7.35
C ARG A 123 13.17 9.82 7.52
N ASP A 124 12.06 9.10 7.36
CA ASP A 124 12.04 7.62 7.37
C ASP A 124 12.81 7.03 8.57
N ARG A 125 12.26 7.19 9.75
CA ARG A 125 12.97 6.83 11.00
C ARG A 125 13.05 5.33 11.22
N CYS A 126 11.95 4.59 11.07
CA CYS A 126 11.88 3.15 11.35
C CYS A 126 11.62 2.28 10.13
N HIS A 127 11.41 2.87 8.97
CA HIS A 127 10.98 2.22 7.73
C HIS A 127 9.76 1.33 7.94
N LEU A 128 8.66 1.98 8.32
CA LEU A 128 7.36 1.30 8.43
C LEU A 128 7.00 0.72 7.07
N ASN A 129 6.66 -0.58 7.02
CA ASN A 129 6.65 -1.32 5.76
C ASN A 129 5.32 -2.02 5.51
N GLY A 130 5.03 -3.11 6.21
CA GLY A 130 3.87 -3.95 5.97
C GLY A 130 2.64 -3.55 6.76
N LEU A 131 1.47 -3.94 6.25
CA LEU A 131 0.17 -3.75 6.88
C LEU A 131 -0.63 -5.04 6.71
N ALA A 132 -1.17 -5.59 7.79
CA ALA A 132 -1.95 -6.81 7.73
C ALA A 132 -3.29 -6.68 8.47
N LEU A 133 -4.29 -7.36 7.90
CA LEU A 133 -5.62 -7.45 8.50
C LEU A 133 -5.76 -8.76 9.28
N ARG A 134 -6.56 -8.71 10.35
CA ARG A 134 -7.11 -9.86 11.03
C ARG A 134 -8.62 -9.67 11.17
N ASP A 135 -9.40 -10.64 10.74
CA ASP A 135 -10.87 -10.60 10.76
C ASP A 135 -11.46 -9.34 10.09
N GLY A 136 -10.87 -8.94 8.94
CA GLY A 136 -11.28 -7.77 8.16
C GLY A 136 -10.93 -6.41 8.79
N LYS A 137 -10.18 -6.39 9.90
CA LYS A 137 -9.70 -5.18 10.58
C LYS A 137 -8.20 -5.07 10.46
N ILE A 138 -7.70 -3.87 10.26
CA ILE A 138 -6.29 -3.57 10.31
C ILE A 138 -5.77 -3.92 11.70
N ARG A 139 -4.73 -4.74 11.74
CA ARG A 139 -4.27 -5.32 13.00
C ARG A 139 -2.76 -5.21 13.22
N TYR A 140 -1.97 -5.49 12.21
CA TYR A 140 -0.52 -5.54 12.36
C TYR A 140 0.17 -4.62 11.37
N VAL A 141 1.26 -4.02 11.82
CA VAL A 141 2.22 -3.32 10.97
C VAL A 141 3.62 -3.87 11.21
N SER A 142 4.47 -3.80 10.20
CA SER A 142 5.88 -4.14 10.37
C SER A 142 6.78 -2.92 10.13
N ALA A 143 7.92 -2.89 10.80
CA ALA A 143 8.98 -1.92 10.57
C ALA A 143 10.33 -2.64 10.49
N LEU A 144 11.30 -2.03 9.82
CA LEU A 144 12.65 -2.60 9.73
C LEU A 144 13.45 -2.41 11.01
N SER A 145 13.09 -1.45 11.88
CA SER A 145 13.76 -1.26 13.16
C SER A 145 12.95 -0.42 14.13
N GLN A 146 13.20 -0.59 15.44
CA GLN A 146 12.67 0.23 16.53
C GLN A 146 13.50 1.52 16.72
N THR A 147 13.81 2.24 15.66
CA THR A 147 14.63 3.46 15.79
C THR A 147 13.78 4.72 15.56
N ASP A 148 14.08 5.76 16.30
CA ASP A 148 13.53 7.12 16.14
C ASP A 148 14.54 8.08 15.49
N THR A 149 15.71 7.59 15.12
CA THR A 149 16.73 8.37 14.43
C THR A 149 16.42 8.42 12.92
N PRO A 150 16.52 9.59 12.27
CA PRO A 150 16.34 9.71 10.83
C PRO A 150 17.20 8.72 10.05
N GLY A 151 16.55 7.84 9.27
CA GLY A 151 17.22 6.80 8.49
C GLY A 151 17.97 5.74 9.30
N GLY A 152 17.79 5.71 10.64
CA GLY A 152 18.52 4.82 11.55
C GLY A 152 18.29 3.33 11.30
N TRP A 153 17.14 2.97 10.74
CA TRP A 153 16.83 1.60 10.36
C TRP A 153 17.88 0.94 9.46
N ARG A 154 18.65 1.73 8.68
CA ARG A 154 19.70 1.21 7.77
C ARG A 154 20.83 0.51 8.49
N GLN A 155 21.05 0.82 9.76
CA GLN A 155 22.05 0.17 10.61
C GLN A 155 21.56 -1.17 11.16
N HIS A 156 20.24 -1.42 11.11
CA HIS A 156 19.55 -2.57 11.68
C HIS A 156 18.67 -3.31 10.67
N ASN A 157 18.97 -3.21 9.40
CA ASN A 157 18.15 -3.80 8.34
C ASN A 157 18.17 -5.35 8.28
N SER A 158 19.09 -5.98 9.00
CA SER A 158 19.22 -7.43 9.09
C SER A 158 18.74 -8.04 10.41
N ASP A 159 18.63 -7.23 11.47
CA ASP A 159 18.40 -7.70 12.85
C ASP A 159 17.40 -6.86 13.65
N GLY A 160 16.84 -5.81 13.07
CA GLY A 160 15.97 -4.86 13.77
C GLY A 160 14.48 -5.01 13.49
N GLY A 161 14.09 -5.99 12.68
CA GLY A 161 12.70 -6.14 12.22
C GLY A 161 11.70 -6.36 13.34
N VAL A 162 10.54 -5.67 13.29
CA VAL A 162 9.48 -5.81 14.29
C VAL A 162 8.11 -5.90 13.64
N VAL A 163 7.19 -6.62 14.30
CA VAL A 163 5.75 -6.62 14.02
C VAL A 163 5.03 -6.06 15.24
N ILE A 164 4.18 -5.07 15.03
CA ILE A 164 3.46 -4.36 16.07
C ILE A 164 1.97 -4.63 15.92
N ASP A 165 1.33 -5.00 17.02
CA ASP A 165 -0.12 -5.11 17.12
C ASP A 165 -0.73 -3.74 17.42
N LEU A 166 -1.53 -3.23 16.49
CA LEU A 166 -2.16 -1.91 16.57
C LEU A 166 -3.20 -1.78 17.69
N GLN A 167 -3.77 -2.90 18.17
CA GLN A 167 -4.80 -2.85 19.19
C GLN A 167 -4.26 -2.46 20.57
N ASN A 168 -3.07 -2.92 20.89
CA ASN A 168 -2.44 -2.70 22.20
C ASN A 168 -1.07 -2.01 22.13
N ASN A 169 -0.63 -1.67 20.92
CA ASN A 169 0.67 -1.05 20.65
C ASN A 169 1.88 -1.91 21.10
N GLN A 170 1.71 -3.22 21.14
CA GLN A 170 2.77 -4.14 21.56
C GLN A 170 3.51 -4.74 20.37
N ILE A 171 4.80 -4.92 20.53
CA ILE A 171 5.62 -5.73 19.63
C ILE A 171 5.27 -7.19 19.89
N VAL A 172 4.80 -7.88 18.85
CA VAL A 172 4.38 -9.28 18.92
C VAL A 172 5.37 -10.22 18.25
N ALA A 173 6.30 -9.68 17.48
CA ALA A 173 7.45 -10.39 16.93
C ALA A 173 8.59 -9.40 16.70
N ASP A 174 9.79 -9.83 16.98
CA ASP A 174 11.06 -9.14 16.72
C ASP A 174 12.13 -10.14 16.28
N LYS A 175 13.23 -9.62 15.74
CA LYS A 175 14.34 -10.43 15.27
C LYS A 175 15.66 -9.97 15.89
#